data_5925fb64dad6adaee8ed631a43aef99a
#
_entry.id   5925fb64dad6adaee8ed631a43aef99a
#
_cell.length_a   1.000
_cell.length_b   1.000
_cell.length_c   1.000
_cell.angle_alpha   90.00
_cell.angle_beta   90.00
_cell.angle_gamma   90.00
#
_symmetry.space_group_name_H-M   'P 1'
#
loop_
_entity.id
_entity.type
_entity.pdbx_description
1 polymer ?
#
loop_
_entity_poly.entity_id
_entity_poly.type
_entity_poly.pdbx_seq_one_letter_code
_entity_poly.pdbx_strand_id
1 'polypeptide(L)'
;MTSSTAQARKATTNKSRRSSRQAVGSGKSNRKTPRAGKPVTSGNGKKRSGGNSPRKTAAAATRSAGSSLDATREGLNGPDPKLMKKQGGLWNALMDRYFRLEIDGWDRLPSQPCLLVGVHSGGPLTMDAWTVIMAWWRQFGESRSLHGTAHDVLMNAPVLGRYFRRLGTIAPSRDNIQAAFDKGDDVILWPGGELDCYRTWTDRDKAVLGGRKGFIRMAMRAGVPIVPVATVGGHDTLFVLSEGRGLAKALNLKERMRSDVAPITLSWPFGVALHLTPFQHIPLPAKIRTQILDPIYLDTDPSRLDDQAYVDAMYEDIEARIQVAMDELAERRRFPVFA
;
A
#
# COMPACT_ATOMS: atom_id res chain seq x y z
N MET A 1 -25.96 43.73 -36.74
CA MET A 1 -25.20 44.00 -37.99
C MET A 1 -23.90 43.20 -37.91
N THR A 2 -23.83 42.21 -38.75
CA THR A 2 -22.66 41.66 -39.50
C THR A 2 -21.49 41.12 -38.67
N SER A 3 -20.95 39.96 -38.80
CA SER A 3 -20.93 38.88 -39.81
C SER A 3 -19.76 38.00 -39.37
N SER A 4 -20.01 36.73 -39.10
CA SER A 4 -19.51 35.52 -39.81
C SER A 4 -18.08 35.57 -40.32
N THR A 5 -17.24 34.61 -39.86
CA THR A 5 -16.49 33.77 -40.81
C THR A 5 -15.98 32.49 -40.10
N ALA A 6 -16.47 31.36 -40.58
CA ALA A 6 -15.96 30.01 -40.33
C ALA A 6 -14.76 29.76 -41.26
N GLN A 7 -13.76 29.03 -40.78
CA GLN A 7 -12.77 28.40 -41.67
C GLN A 7 -12.46 26.97 -41.23
N ALA A 8 -13.01 26.05 -41.98
CA ALA A 8 -12.67 24.62 -41.97
C ALA A 8 -11.36 24.37 -42.76
N ARG A 9 -10.47 23.50 -42.26
CA ARG A 9 -9.42 22.86 -43.04
C ARG A 9 -9.22 21.42 -42.59
N LYS A 10 -9.79 20.55 -43.36
CA LYS A 10 -9.24 19.43 -44.20
C LYS A 10 -8.42 18.37 -43.48
N ALA A 11 -9.04 17.21 -43.43
CA ALA A 11 -8.46 15.89 -43.25
C ALA A 11 -7.46 15.54 -44.38
N THR A 12 -6.37 14.86 -44.03
CA THR A 12 -5.55 14.14 -45.00
C THR A 12 -5.37 12.69 -44.52
N THR A 13 -6.05 11.81 -45.21
CA THR A 13 -5.86 10.36 -45.22
C THR A 13 -4.54 10.01 -45.91
N ASN A 14 -3.77 9.12 -45.32
CA ASN A 14 -2.74 8.41 -46.07
C ASN A 14 -2.85 6.91 -45.83
N LYS A 15 -3.17 6.20 -46.92
CA LYS A 15 -3.29 4.77 -47.10
C LYS A 15 -2.05 4.29 -47.88
N SER A 16 -1.37 3.28 -47.46
CA SER A 16 -0.67 2.27 -48.27
C SER A 16 0.27 1.47 -47.37
N ARG A 17 0.56 0.23 -47.46
CA ARG A 17 0.29 -0.87 -48.38
C ARG A 17 0.89 -2.14 -47.76
N ARG A 18 0.15 -3.20 -47.85
CA ARG A 18 0.52 -4.64 -47.69
C ARG A 18 1.90 -4.96 -48.22
N SER A 19 2.62 -5.85 -47.54
CA SER A 19 3.19 -7.01 -48.25
C SER A 19 3.38 -8.20 -47.31
N SER A 20 2.75 -9.28 -47.70
CA SER A 20 2.84 -10.66 -47.24
C SER A 20 4.15 -11.28 -47.68
N ARG A 21 4.78 -12.12 -46.83
CA ARG A 21 5.55 -13.29 -47.29
C ARG A 21 5.52 -14.39 -46.25
N GLN A 22 4.82 -15.48 -46.66
CA GLN A 22 4.97 -16.83 -46.11
C GLN A 22 6.35 -17.38 -46.50
N ALA A 23 6.95 -18.14 -45.58
CA ALA A 23 7.87 -19.21 -45.94
C ALA A 23 7.68 -20.39 -45.02
N VAL A 24 7.35 -21.51 -45.64
CA VAL A 24 7.18 -22.86 -45.14
C VAL A 24 8.55 -23.55 -45.10
N GLY A 25 8.76 -24.44 -44.12
CA GLY A 25 9.91 -25.37 -44.08
C GLY A 25 9.87 -26.13 -42.74
N SER A 26 9.18 -27.21 -42.71
CA SER A 26 9.43 -28.67 -42.76
C SER A 26 10.58 -29.16 -41.88
N GLY A 27 10.23 -29.88 -40.80
CA GLY A 27 10.48 -31.30 -40.55
C GLY A 27 11.84 -31.66 -39.91
N LYS A 28 11.80 -32.24 -38.71
CA LYS A 28 12.20 -33.64 -38.51
C LYS A 28 11.99 -34.09 -37.06
N SER A 29 11.16 -35.11 -36.97
CA SER A 29 10.98 -36.05 -35.86
C SER A 29 12.29 -36.78 -35.53
N ASN A 30 12.57 -36.96 -34.24
CA ASN A 30 13.39 -38.13 -33.82
C ASN A 30 12.87 -38.64 -32.46
N ARG A 31 12.03 -39.67 -32.56
CA ARG A 31 11.71 -40.62 -31.49
C ARG A 31 12.92 -41.49 -31.20
N LYS A 32 13.30 -41.66 -29.94
CA LYS A 32 13.95 -42.89 -29.47
C LYS A 32 13.31 -43.35 -28.17
N THR A 33 12.73 -44.51 -28.26
CA THR A 33 12.13 -45.35 -27.22
C THR A 33 13.18 -46.09 -26.35
N PRO A 34 12.75 -46.75 -25.29
CA PRO A 34 13.57 -47.02 -24.09
C PRO A 34 14.25 -48.40 -24.11
N ARG A 35 15.27 -48.58 -23.30
CA ARG A 35 15.90 -49.89 -23.09
C ARG A 35 15.85 -50.27 -21.62
N ALA A 36 15.16 -51.38 -21.37
CA ALA A 36 15.14 -52.10 -20.10
C ALA A 36 16.48 -52.78 -19.78
N GLY A 37 16.84 -52.85 -18.55
CA GLY A 37 17.99 -53.67 -18.07
C GLY A 37 17.87 -53.94 -16.59
N LYS A 38 17.89 -55.21 -16.28
CA LYS A 38 17.55 -56.00 -15.09
C LYS A 38 18.42 -55.75 -13.82
N PRO A 39 18.08 -56.45 -12.73
CA PRO A 39 18.41 -56.08 -11.34
C PRO A 39 19.65 -56.78 -10.81
N VAL A 40 20.29 -56.19 -9.80
CA VAL A 40 21.33 -56.87 -8.97
C VAL A 40 21.05 -56.68 -7.49
N THR A 41 21.14 -57.74 -6.83
CA THR A 41 20.88 -58.22 -5.52
C THR A 41 21.61 -57.50 -4.35
N SER A 42 20.92 -57.48 -3.20
CA SER A 42 21.37 -57.83 -1.85
C SER A 42 22.62 -57.19 -1.24
N GLY A 43 22.38 -56.39 -0.19
CA GLY A 43 23.39 -55.97 0.77
C GLY A 43 22.76 -55.57 2.09
N ASN A 44 22.89 -56.44 3.06
CA ASN A 44 22.41 -56.41 4.45
C ASN A 44 23.16 -55.34 5.26
N GLY A 45 22.48 -54.44 6.01
CA GLY A 45 23.16 -53.44 6.82
C GLY A 45 22.29 -52.67 7.83
N LYS A 46 22.14 -53.24 9.00
CA LYS A 46 21.84 -52.64 10.34
C LYS A 46 20.86 -51.46 10.44
N LYS A 47 19.69 -51.76 11.01
CA LYS A 47 18.78 -50.84 11.70
C LYS A 47 19.54 -50.02 12.75
N ARG A 48 19.50 -48.70 12.64
CA ARG A 48 19.63 -47.78 13.77
C ARG A 48 18.28 -47.05 13.87
N SER A 49 17.56 -47.35 14.93
CA SER A 49 16.36 -46.66 15.38
C SER A 49 16.74 -45.24 15.88
N GLY A 50 16.44 -44.24 15.07
CA GLY A 50 16.46 -42.84 15.49
C GLY A 50 15.01 -42.37 15.60
N GLY A 51 14.45 -42.42 16.81
CA GLY A 51 13.11 -41.92 17.08
C GLY A 51 13.08 -40.41 16.87
N ASN A 52 12.52 -39.99 15.77
CA ASN A 52 12.20 -38.58 15.54
C ASN A 52 10.77 -38.33 16.04
N SER A 53 10.67 -37.68 17.18
CA SER A 53 9.42 -37.43 17.87
C SER A 53 8.62 -36.31 17.15
N PRO A 54 7.45 -36.60 16.59
CA PRO A 54 6.63 -35.57 15.91
C PRO A 54 6.02 -34.53 16.87
N ARG A 55 6.22 -34.68 18.18
CA ARG A 55 5.57 -33.87 19.21
C ARG A 55 6.10 -32.44 19.36
N LYS A 56 7.37 -32.17 18.97
CA LYS A 56 7.98 -30.85 19.15
C LYS A 56 7.59 -29.86 18.03
N THR A 57 7.36 -30.33 16.81
CA THR A 57 6.99 -29.49 15.66
C THR A 57 5.52 -29.05 15.72
N ALA A 58 4.62 -29.94 16.17
CA ALA A 58 3.21 -29.57 16.33
C ALA A 58 2.99 -28.55 17.45
N ALA A 59 3.69 -28.67 18.59
CA ALA A 59 3.58 -27.72 19.70
C ALA A 59 4.16 -26.32 19.36
N ALA A 60 5.20 -26.25 18.50
CA ALA A 60 5.75 -24.98 18.03
C ALA A 60 4.82 -24.30 17.03
N ALA A 61 4.20 -25.06 16.11
CA ALA A 61 3.22 -24.55 15.16
C ALA A 61 1.94 -24.05 15.84
N THR A 62 1.46 -24.78 16.85
CA THR A 62 0.27 -24.41 17.63
C THR A 62 0.52 -23.16 18.50
N ARG A 63 1.71 -23.01 19.08
CA ARG A 63 2.08 -21.79 19.83
C ARG A 63 2.28 -20.58 18.91
N SER A 64 2.81 -20.76 17.71
CA SER A 64 2.96 -19.70 16.72
C SER A 64 1.59 -19.24 16.20
N ALA A 65 0.66 -20.15 15.91
CA ALA A 65 -0.69 -19.84 15.48
C ALA A 65 -1.52 -19.14 16.59
N GLY A 66 -1.43 -19.60 17.83
CA GLY A 66 -2.10 -18.96 18.98
C GLY A 66 -1.59 -17.54 19.22
N SER A 67 -0.27 -17.31 19.16
CA SER A 67 0.31 -15.98 19.35
C SER A 67 -0.03 -14.99 18.22
N SER A 68 -0.22 -15.48 17.00
CA SER A 68 -0.62 -14.64 15.86
C SER A 68 -2.10 -14.25 15.91
N LEU A 69 -2.98 -15.15 16.37
CA LEU A 69 -4.40 -14.87 16.56
C LEU A 69 -4.65 -13.87 17.69
N ASP A 70 -3.93 -14.01 18.83
CA ASP A 70 -4.02 -13.05 19.93
C ASP A 70 -3.47 -11.67 19.53
N ALA A 71 -2.39 -11.63 18.78
CA ALA A 71 -1.83 -10.39 18.25
C ALA A 71 -2.79 -9.68 17.27
N THR A 72 -3.52 -10.43 16.46
CA THR A 72 -4.54 -9.88 15.54
C THR A 72 -5.70 -9.25 16.33
N ARG A 73 -6.16 -9.92 17.38
CA ARG A 73 -7.24 -9.41 18.25
C ARG A 73 -6.87 -8.11 18.97
N GLU A 74 -5.61 -7.95 19.38
CA GLU A 74 -5.14 -6.74 20.06
C GLU A 74 -5.31 -5.49 19.18
N GLY A 75 -4.93 -5.55 17.88
CA GLY A 75 -5.11 -4.43 16.94
C GLY A 75 -6.59 -4.09 16.70
N LEU A 76 -7.45 -5.10 16.63
CA LEU A 76 -8.90 -4.96 16.46
C LEU A 76 -9.62 -4.36 17.68
N ASN A 77 -8.98 -4.20 18.82
CA ASN A 77 -9.56 -3.50 19.97
C ASN A 77 -9.58 -1.97 19.79
N GLY A 78 -9.09 -1.46 18.68
CA GLY A 78 -8.94 -0.03 18.43
C GLY A 78 -7.71 0.58 19.11
N PRO A 79 -7.53 1.90 18.98
CA PRO A 79 -6.43 2.60 19.61
C PRO A 79 -6.54 2.56 21.15
N ASP A 80 -5.44 2.23 21.83
CA ASP A 80 -5.36 2.26 23.30
C ASP A 80 -5.46 3.72 23.81
N PRO A 81 -6.54 4.10 24.53
CA PRO A 81 -6.75 5.48 24.93
C PRO A 81 -5.64 6.04 25.86
N LYS A 82 -5.05 5.17 26.70
CA LYS A 82 -3.96 5.56 27.60
C LYS A 82 -2.68 5.90 26.80
N LEU A 83 -2.38 5.10 25.80
CA LEU A 83 -1.25 5.37 24.91
C LEU A 83 -1.48 6.64 24.11
N MET A 84 -2.67 6.80 23.52
CA MET A 84 -3.00 7.95 22.68
C MET A 84 -2.97 9.25 23.48
N LYS A 85 -3.53 9.27 24.70
CA LYS A 85 -3.46 10.42 25.61
C LYS A 85 -2.02 10.74 26.02
N LYS A 86 -1.19 9.72 26.31
CA LYS A 86 0.21 9.90 26.70
C LYS A 86 1.06 10.55 25.61
N GLN A 87 0.85 10.18 24.35
CA GLN A 87 1.63 10.69 23.23
C GLN A 87 0.99 11.89 22.52
N GLY A 88 -0.26 12.22 22.85
CA GLY A 88 -1.04 13.27 22.17
C GLY A 88 -0.38 14.63 22.16
N GLY A 89 0.24 15.06 23.27
CA GLY A 89 0.95 16.34 23.34
C GLY A 89 2.11 16.43 22.33
N LEU A 90 2.92 15.37 22.21
CA LEU A 90 4.00 15.30 21.22
C LEU A 90 3.45 15.34 19.80
N TRP A 91 2.45 14.50 19.49
CA TRP A 91 1.88 14.45 18.15
C TRP A 91 1.17 15.74 17.75
N ASN A 92 0.48 16.41 18.69
CA ASN A 92 -0.09 17.72 18.42
C ASN A 92 1.00 18.76 18.09
N ALA A 93 2.10 18.78 18.84
CA ALA A 93 3.22 19.66 18.52
C ALA A 93 3.86 19.35 17.16
N LEU A 94 4.02 18.07 16.82
CA LEU A 94 4.53 17.65 15.52
C LEU A 94 3.57 18.04 14.38
N MET A 95 2.28 17.77 14.54
CA MET A 95 1.29 18.11 13.51
C MET A 95 1.15 19.62 13.34
N ASP A 96 1.05 20.39 14.43
CA ASP A 96 0.72 21.80 14.33
C ASP A 96 1.94 22.69 14.01
N ARG A 97 3.14 22.33 14.50
CA ARG A 97 4.34 23.18 14.37
C ARG A 97 5.39 22.62 13.42
N TYR A 98 5.63 21.30 13.46
CA TYR A 98 6.69 20.69 12.66
C TYR A 98 6.23 20.40 11.24
N PHE A 99 5.12 19.66 11.09
CA PHE A 99 4.54 19.34 9.79
C PHE A 99 3.48 20.36 9.33
N ARG A 100 3.06 21.27 10.20
CA ARG A 100 2.04 22.29 9.90
C ARG A 100 0.86 21.69 9.13
N LEU A 101 0.36 20.56 9.68
CA LEU A 101 -0.68 19.75 9.07
C LEU A 101 -1.95 20.56 8.85
N GLU A 102 -2.43 20.55 7.63
CA GLU A 102 -3.78 20.96 7.27
C GLU A 102 -4.54 19.74 6.79
N ILE A 103 -5.69 19.45 7.37
CA ILE A 103 -6.56 18.34 7.00
C ILE A 103 -7.99 18.80 6.95
N ASP A 104 -8.63 18.61 5.79
CA ASP A 104 -9.98 19.07 5.47
C ASP A 104 -10.88 17.91 5.03
N GLY A 105 -12.19 18.12 5.00
CA GLY A 105 -13.19 17.16 4.50
C GLY A 105 -13.71 16.18 5.56
N TRP A 106 -13.55 16.48 6.84
CA TRP A 106 -14.12 15.66 7.91
C TRP A 106 -15.63 15.48 7.81
N ASP A 107 -16.33 16.48 7.30
CA ASP A 107 -17.77 16.54 7.06
C ASP A 107 -18.25 15.63 5.92
N ARG A 108 -17.34 15.16 5.07
CA ARG A 108 -17.62 14.22 3.98
C ARG A 108 -17.64 12.76 4.41
N LEU A 109 -17.17 12.48 5.62
CA LEU A 109 -17.17 11.11 6.12
C LEU A 109 -18.61 10.60 6.29
N PRO A 110 -18.94 9.42 5.74
CA PRO A 110 -20.26 8.82 5.93
C PRO A 110 -20.47 8.46 7.40
N SER A 111 -21.71 8.37 7.84
CA SER A 111 -22.05 7.94 9.22
C SER A 111 -21.79 6.46 9.45
N GLN A 112 -21.84 5.65 8.39
CA GLN A 112 -21.51 4.22 8.42
C GLN A 112 -20.00 4.01 8.29
N PRO A 113 -19.47 2.82 8.68
CA PRO A 113 -18.08 2.48 8.43
C PRO A 113 -17.67 2.63 6.97
N CYS A 114 -16.44 3.05 6.73
CA CYS A 114 -15.92 3.24 5.37
C CYS A 114 -14.49 2.73 5.23
N LEU A 115 -14.10 2.45 3.99
CA LEU A 115 -12.73 2.15 3.61
C LEU A 115 -12.05 3.41 3.10
N LEU A 116 -11.19 4.01 3.91
CA LEU A 116 -10.36 5.11 3.43
C LEU A 116 -9.20 4.56 2.59
N VAL A 117 -8.92 5.21 1.46
CA VAL A 117 -7.85 4.82 0.53
C VAL A 117 -6.96 6.02 0.27
N GLY A 118 -5.72 5.93 0.72
CA GLY A 118 -4.74 7.01 0.59
C GLY A 118 -3.53 6.62 -0.25
N VAL A 119 -2.63 7.58 -0.46
CA VAL A 119 -1.32 7.40 -1.08
C VAL A 119 -0.23 7.58 -0.03
N HIS A 120 0.77 6.71 -0.05
CA HIS A 120 1.93 6.82 0.85
C HIS A 120 2.93 7.85 0.37
N SER A 121 3.62 8.48 1.33
CA SER A 121 4.64 9.47 1.07
C SER A 121 5.68 9.56 2.19
N GLY A 122 6.89 10.03 1.85
CA GLY A 122 7.95 10.26 2.84
C GLY A 122 8.75 9.03 3.22
N GLY A 123 8.88 8.07 2.32
CA GLY A 123 9.65 6.85 2.55
C GLY A 123 9.03 5.94 3.61
N PRO A 124 9.84 5.14 4.31
CA PRO A 124 9.32 4.09 5.19
C PRO A 124 8.70 4.60 6.49
N LEU A 125 8.89 5.88 6.85
CA LEU A 125 8.21 6.49 7.99
C LEU A 125 6.84 7.08 7.64
N THR A 126 6.44 7.07 6.38
CA THR A 126 5.09 7.36 5.87
C THR A 126 4.34 8.43 6.69
N MET A 127 4.86 9.68 6.67
CA MET A 127 4.33 10.76 7.52
C MET A 127 2.88 11.12 7.20
N ASP A 128 2.42 10.84 5.99
CA ASP A 128 1.01 10.88 5.60
C ASP A 128 0.14 9.97 6.49
N ALA A 129 0.54 8.73 6.65
CA ALA A 129 -0.20 7.76 7.46
C ALA A 129 -0.22 8.15 8.95
N TRP A 130 0.94 8.54 9.50
CA TRP A 130 1.04 8.96 10.88
C TRP A 130 0.18 10.18 11.18
N THR A 131 0.23 11.20 10.32
CA THR A 131 -0.53 12.44 10.53
C THR A 131 -2.03 12.21 10.43
N VAL A 132 -2.50 11.39 9.49
CA VAL A 132 -3.92 11.05 9.36
C VAL A 132 -4.42 10.26 10.57
N ILE A 133 -3.71 9.22 11.02
CA ILE A 133 -4.11 8.41 12.17
C ILE A 133 -4.15 9.25 13.46
N MET A 134 -3.15 10.10 13.68
CA MET A 134 -3.11 10.95 14.87
C MET A 134 -4.13 12.09 14.83
N ALA A 135 -4.38 12.68 13.64
CA ALA A 135 -5.42 13.68 13.45
C ALA A 135 -6.81 13.08 13.63
N TRP A 136 -7.03 11.84 13.17
CA TRP A 136 -8.29 11.11 13.40
C TRP A 136 -8.59 10.96 14.88
N TRP A 137 -7.61 10.49 15.65
CA TRP A 137 -7.75 10.43 17.11
C TRP A 137 -8.01 11.80 17.75
N ARG A 138 -7.34 12.84 17.29
CA ARG A 138 -7.58 14.21 17.74
C ARG A 138 -9.01 14.68 17.46
N GLN A 139 -9.56 14.30 16.33
CA GLN A 139 -10.89 14.68 15.86
C GLN A 139 -12.01 13.90 16.57
N PHE A 140 -11.86 12.58 16.70
CA PHE A 140 -12.94 11.69 17.13
C PHE A 140 -12.70 11.03 18.48
N GLY A 141 -11.46 10.93 18.93
CA GLY A 141 -11.12 10.24 20.19
C GLY A 141 -11.56 8.79 20.17
N GLU A 142 -12.34 8.43 21.19
CA GLU A 142 -12.89 7.08 21.36
C GLU A 142 -14.24 6.88 20.66
N SER A 143 -14.85 7.95 20.09
CA SER A 143 -16.20 7.87 19.49
C SER A 143 -16.24 7.21 18.13
N ARG A 144 -15.10 7.22 17.38
CA ARG A 144 -15.02 6.63 16.04
C ARG A 144 -13.61 6.07 15.82
N SER A 145 -13.48 4.75 15.84
CA SER A 145 -12.20 4.07 15.68
C SER A 145 -11.76 4.01 14.21
N LEU A 146 -10.46 4.25 13.97
CA LEU A 146 -9.82 4.04 12.67
C LEU A 146 -8.70 3.01 12.82
N HIS A 147 -8.78 1.94 12.03
CA HIS A 147 -7.74 0.94 11.90
C HIS A 147 -6.81 1.29 10.73
N GLY A 148 -5.59 1.70 11.03
CA GLY A 148 -4.52 1.75 10.03
C GLY A 148 -4.09 0.34 9.63
N THR A 149 -3.59 0.18 8.40
CA THR A 149 -3.01 -1.09 7.97
C THR A 149 -1.50 -0.98 7.84
N ALA A 150 -0.77 -1.99 8.30
CA ALA A 150 0.68 -2.06 8.17
C ALA A 150 1.15 -3.44 7.71
N HIS A 151 2.28 -3.45 6.98
CA HIS A 151 2.86 -4.67 6.43
C HIS A 151 3.23 -5.68 7.53
N ASP A 152 3.07 -6.97 7.25
CA ASP A 152 3.30 -8.07 8.19
C ASP A 152 4.69 -8.02 8.85
N VAL A 153 5.72 -7.56 8.14
CA VAL A 153 7.08 -7.41 8.70
C VAL A 153 7.09 -6.43 9.88
N LEU A 154 6.35 -5.33 9.80
CA LEU A 154 6.22 -4.35 10.88
C LEU A 154 5.36 -4.89 12.01
N MET A 155 4.25 -5.55 11.68
CA MET A 155 3.33 -6.14 12.66
C MET A 155 3.95 -7.29 13.45
N ASN A 156 4.90 -8.03 12.87
CA ASN A 156 5.60 -9.14 13.51
C ASN A 156 6.86 -8.71 14.29
N ALA A 157 7.31 -7.46 14.16
CA ALA A 157 8.44 -6.96 14.93
C ALA A 157 8.07 -6.86 16.43
N PRO A 158 8.86 -7.43 17.37
CA PRO A 158 8.44 -7.64 18.77
C PRO A 158 8.01 -6.37 19.50
N VAL A 159 8.74 -5.27 19.35
CA VAL A 159 8.44 -4.00 20.02
C VAL A 159 7.54 -3.13 19.15
N LEU A 160 7.90 -2.97 17.89
CA LEU A 160 7.21 -2.10 16.95
C LEU A 160 5.81 -2.62 16.64
N GLY A 161 5.64 -3.92 16.40
CA GLY A 161 4.34 -4.53 16.16
C GLY A 161 3.39 -4.41 17.35
N ARG A 162 3.90 -4.53 18.59
CA ARG A 162 3.09 -4.27 19.78
C ARG A 162 2.64 -2.81 19.84
N TYR A 163 3.53 -1.89 19.51
CA TYR A 163 3.18 -0.48 19.46
C TYR A 163 2.12 -0.18 18.41
N PHE A 164 2.27 -0.72 17.19
CA PHE A 164 1.27 -0.57 16.12
C PHE A 164 -0.10 -1.14 16.50
N ARG A 165 -0.14 -2.33 17.08
CA ARG A 165 -1.42 -2.91 17.57
C ARG A 165 -2.10 -2.03 18.60
N ARG A 166 -1.33 -1.43 19.52
CA ARG A 166 -1.89 -0.46 20.49
C ARG A 166 -2.35 0.85 19.86
N LEU A 167 -1.93 1.16 18.62
CA LEU A 167 -2.50 2.25 17.82
C LEU A 167 -3.79 1.83 17.09
N GLY A 168 -4.25 0.59 17.24
CA GLY A 168 -5.36 0.04 16.48
C GLY A 168 -4.97 -0.43 15.08
N THR A 169 -3.66 -0.52 14.76
CA THR A 169 -3.21 -0.98 13.46
C THR A 169 -3.39 -2.49 13.30
N ILE A 170 -3.87 -2.92 12.14
CA ILE A 170 -4.11 -4.32 11.77
C ILE A 170 -3.29 -4.74 10.55
N ALA A 171 -3.07 -6.03 10.39
CA ALA A 171 -2.51 -6.57 9.15
C ALA A 171 -3.55 -6.46 8.02
N PRO A 172 -3.15 -6.15 6.77
CA PRO A 172 -4.08 -5.90 5.65
C PRO A 172 -4.63 -7.21 5.06
N SER A 173 -5.20 -8.08 5.90
CA SER A 173 -5.89 -9.29 5.49
C SER A 173 -7.39 -9.03 5.35
N ARG A 174 -8.05 -9.85 4.51
CA ARG A 174 -9.51 -9.75 4.34
C ARG A 174 -10.26 -9.92 5.65
N ASP A 175 -9.84 -10.91 6.44
CA ASP A 175 -10.53 -11.27 7.69
C ASP A 175 -10.40 -10.15 8.73
N ASN A 176 -9.22 -9.50 8.83
CA ASN A 176 -9.02 -8.40 9.77
C ASN A 176 -9.83 -7.16 9.37
N ILE A 177 -9.84 -6.84 8.08
CA ILE A 177 -10.58 -5.68 7.54
C ILE A 177 -12.09 -5.92 7.70
N GLN A 178 -12.58 -7.12 7.39
CA GLN A 178 -13.98 -7.47 7.60
C GLN A 178 -14.34 -7.40 9.08
N ALA A 179 -13.52 -7.94 9.96
CA ALA A 179 -13.76 -7.89 11.41
C ALA A 179 -13.78 -6.46 11.98
N ALA A 180 -13.04 -5.53 11.39
CA ALA A 180 -13.12 -4.11 11.76
C ALA A 180 -14.47 -3.51 11.34
N PHE A 181 -14.91 -3.76 10.10
CA PHE A 181 -16.21 -3.29 9.63
C PHE A 181 -17.39 -3.90 10.40
N ASP A 182 -17.31 -5.19 10.75
CA ASP A 182 -18.34 -5.88 11.57
C ASP A 182 -18.47 -5.26 12.96
N LYS A 183 -17.44 -4.58 13.47
CA LYS A 183 -17.46 -3.82 14.72
C LYS A 183 -18.00 -2.40 14.57
N GLY A 184 -18.19 -1.94 13.36
CA GLY A 184 -18.58 -0.56 13.07
C GLY A 184 -17.40 0.42 12.98
N ASP A 185 -16.18 -0.09 12.87
CA ASP A 185 -14.96 0.72 12.81
C ASP A 185 -14.55 1.03 11.36
N ASP A 186 -13.86 2.15 11.14
CA ASP A 186 -13.28 2.53 9.86
C ASP A 186 -11.92 1.86 9.63
N VAL A 187 -11.56 1.67 8.37
CA VAL A 187 -10.25 1.14 7.99
C VAL A 187 -9.59 2.09 6.99
N ILE A 188 -8.30 2.38 7.15
CA ILE A 188 -7.50 3.08 6.15
C ILE A 188 -6.39 2.19 5.63
N LEU A 189 -6.21 2.19 4.30
CA LEU A 189 -5.14 1.48 3.64
C LEU A 189 -4.49 2.30 2.52
N TRP A 190 -3.28 1.90 2.17
CA TRP A 190 -2.45 2.52 1.14
C TRP A 190 -2.03 1.45 0.12
N PRO A 191 -2.79 1.28 -0.98
CA PRO A 191 -2.59 0.18 -1.93
C PRO A 191 -1.24 0.21 -2.63
N GLY A 192 -0.69 1.40 -2.86
CA GLY A 192 0.58 1.61 -3.54
C GLY A 192 1.78 0.98 -2.81
N GLY A 193 1.72 0.96 -1.47
CA GLY A 193 2.75 0.35 -0.63
C GLY A 193 4.14 0.93 -0.87
N GLU A 194 5.16 0.08 -1.07
CA GLU A 194 6.54 0.50 -1.27
C GLU A 194 6.79 1.31 -2.56
N LEU A 195 6.05 1.00 -3.63
CA LEU A 195 6.15 1.73 -4.89
C LEU A 195 5.68 3.17 -4.75
N ASP A 196 4.75 3.38 -3.84
CA ASP A 196 4.18 4.67 -3.52
C ASP A 196 5.07 5.44 -2.54
N CYS A 197 5.46 4.85 -1.42
CA CYS A 197 6.24 5.53 -0.40
C CYS A 197 7.66 5.93 -0.85
N TYR A 198 8.21 5.26 -1.87
CA TYR A 198 9.53 5.56 -2.44
C TYR A 198 9.48 6.19 -3.83
N ARG A 199 8.35 6.80 -4.24
CA ARG A 199 8.33 7.63 -5.46
C ARG A 199 9.46 8.64 -5.43
N THR A 200 10.04 8.93 -6.61
CA THR A 200 11.06 9.96 -6.68
C THR A 200 10.50 11.33 -6.30
N TRP A 201 11.35 12.20 -5.82
CA TRP A 201 10.93 13.55 -5.43
C TRP A 201 10.33 14.35 -6.60
N THR A 202 10.72 14.07 -7.83
CA THR A 202 10.11 14.64 -9.05
C THR A 202 8.67 14.19 -9.27
N ASP A 203 8.32 13.00 -8.78
CA ASP A 203 6.98 12.41 -8.89
C ASP A 203 6.20 12.50 -7.56
N ARG A 204 6.64 13.32 -6.62
CA ARG A 204 6.11 13.40 -5.25
C ARG A 204 4.61 13.69 -5.16
N ASP A 205 4.06 14.39 -6.13
CA ASP A 205 2.64 14.79 -6.17
C ASP A 205 1.81 13.90 -7.11
N LYS A 206 2.33 12.72 -7.52
CA LYS A 206 1.58 11.72 -8.29
C LYS A 206 0.85 10.73 -7.38
N ALA A 207 -0.41 10.44 -7.71
CA ALA A 207 -1.14 9.35 -7.08
C ALA A 207 -0.65 8.00 -7.63
N VAL A 208 -0.25 7.07 -6.74
CA VAL A 208 0.20 5.73 -7.11
C VAL A 208 -0.48 4.69 -6.23
N LEU A 209 -1.49 4.00 -6.75
CA LEU A 209 -2.15 2.90 -6.05
C LEU A 209 -1.55 1.53 -6.40
N GLY A 210 -0.51 1.51 -7.24
CA GLY A 210 0.30 0.32 -7.54
C GLY A 210 -0.40 -0.78 -8.31
N GLY A 211 -1.52 -0.51 -8.96
CA GLY A 211 -2.32 -1.48 -9.71
C GLY A 211 -3.03 -2.53 -8.85
N ARG A 212 -3.04 -2.34 -7.52
CA ARG A 212 -3.63 -3.30 -6.56
C ARG A 212 -5.11 -3.03 -6.38
N LYS A 213 -5.97 -3.82 -7.02
CA LYS A 213 -7.43 -3.64 -7.07
C LYS A 213 -8.20 -4.41 -5.99
N GLY A 214 -7.51 -5.13 -5.13
CA GLY A 214 -8.11 -5.99 -4.09
C GLY A 214 -8.98 -5.25 -3.07
N PHE A 215 -8.65 -3.99 -2.78
CA PHE A 215 -9.39 -3.16 -1.82
C PHE A 215 -10.80 -2.83 -2.32
N ILE A 216 -11.02 -2.67 -3.62
CA ILE A 216 -12.34 -2.43 -4.21
C ILE A 216 -13.25 -3.62 -3.93
N ARG A 217 -12.77 -4.84 -4.21
CA ARG A 217 -13.52 -6.06 -3.91
C ARG A 217 -13.78 -6.28 -2.42
N MET A 218 -12.86 -5.80 -1.55
CA MET A 218 -13.10 -5.85 -0.10
C MET A 218 -14.23 -4.91 0.31
N ALA A 219 -14.23 -3.67 -0.17
CA ALA A 219 -15.29 -2.71 0.10
C ALA A 219 -16.65 -3.19 -0.43
N MET A 220 -16.69 -3.74 -1.67
CA MET A 220 -17.91 -4.33 -2.25
C MET A 220 -18.48 -5.46 -1.39
N ARG A 221 -17.63 -6.40 -0.93
CA ARG A 221 -18.08 -7.51 -0.07
C ARG A 221 -18.61 -7.07 1.28
N ALA A 222 -17.97 -6.05 1.84
CA ALA A 222 -18.37 -5.50 3.13
C ALA A 222 -19.56 -4.54 3.03
N GLY A 223 -19.96 -4.13 1.82
CA GLY A 223 -21.03 -3.15 1.62
C GLY A 223 -20.70 -1.75 2.13
N VAL A 224 -19.41 -1.41 2.22
CA VAL A 224 -18.95 -0.10 2.71
C VAL A 224 -18.48 0.80 1.57
N PRO A 225 -18.69 2.12 1.67
CA PRO A 225 -18.17 3.06 0.68
C PRO A 225 -16.64 3.18 0.78
N ILE A 226 -16.01 3.55 -0.35
CA ILE A 226 -14.61 3.95 -0.38
C ILE A 226 -14.54 5.46 -0.23
N VAL A 227 -13.69 5.94 0.68
CA VAL A 227 -13.40 7.37 0.86
C VAL A 227 -11.96 7.63 0.43
N PRO A 228 -11.73 8.24 -0.75
CA PRO A 228 -10.38 8.58 -1.17
C PRO A 228 -9.78 9.67 -0.28
N VAL A 229 -8.47 9.57 -0.02
CA VAL A 229 -7.71 10.54 0.79
C VAL A 229 -6.49 10.99 0.01
N ALA A 230 -6.47 12.25 -0.36
CA ALA A 230 -5.35 12.88 -1.04
C ALA A 230 -4.40 13.52 -0.02
N THR A 231 -3.11 13.26 -0.13
CA THR A 231 -2.08 13.87 0.75
C THR A 231 -0.88 14.32 -0.07
N VAL A 232 -0.43 15.54 0.17
CA VAL A 232 0.81 16.08 -0.39
C VAL A 232 1.74 16.57 0.71
N GLY A 233 3.03 16.64 0.42
CA GLY A 233 4.06 17.14 1.35
C GLY A 233 4.80 16.06 2.11
N GLY A 234 4.29 14.85 2.21
CA GLY A 234 5.01 13.77 2.86
C GLY A 234 6.35 13.45 2.17
N HIS A 235 6.43 13.49 0.83
CA HIS A 235 7.69 13.28 0.10
C HIS A 235 8.72 14.40 0.28
N ASP A 236 8.31 15.55 0.80
CA ASP A 236 9.27 16.61 1.15
C ASP A 236 9.90 16.36 2.54
N THR A 237 9.44 15.36 3.28
CA THR A 237 10.10 14.91 4.52
C THR A 237 11.34 14.05 4.28
N LEU A 238 11.45 13.46 3.07
CA LEU A 238 12.58 12.64 2.62
C LEU A 238 12.73 12.74 1.10
N PHE A 239 13.88 13.23 0.63
CA PHE A 239 14.15 13.33 -0.80
C PHE A 239 14.56 11.98 -1.39
N VAL A 240 13.68 11.33 -2.13
CA VAL A 240 13.98 10.12 -2.90
C VAL A 240 14.55 10.54 -4.25
N LEU A 241 15.84 10.27 -4.46
CA LEU A 241 16.56 10.63 -5.69
C LEU A 241 16.34 9.59 -6.79
N SER A 242 16.20 8.33 -6.40
CA SER A 242 15.94 7.20 -7.30
C SER A 242 15.28 6.06 -6.56
N GLU A 243 14.31 5.42 -7.18
CA GLU A 243 13.71 4.19 -6.66
C GLU A 243 14.67 2.99 -6.67
N GLY A 244 15.72 3.04 -7.50
CA GLY A 244 16.73 2.00 -7.58
C GLY A 244 16.23 0.64 -8.05
N ARG A 245 15.17 0.56 -8.88
CA ARG A 245 14.60 -0.72 -9.37
C ARG A 245 15.61 -1.63 -10.03
N GLY A 246 16.53 -1.07 -10.83
CA GLY A 246 17.63 -1.84 -11.44
C GLY A 246 18.57 -2.44 -10.41
N LEU A 247 18.91 -1.68 -9.38
CA LEU A 247 19.75 -2.13 -8.26
C LEU A 247 19.02 -3.20 -7.42
N ALA A 248 17.72 -3.01 -7.14
CA ALA A 248 16.91 -4.00 -6.43
C ALA A 248 16.91 -5.35 -7.16
N LYS A 249 16.74 -5.32 -8.48
CA LYS A 249 16.80 -6.52 -9.32
C LYS A 249 18.20 -7.16 -9.31
N ALA A 250 19.26 -6.37 -9.44
CA ALA A 250 20.65 -6.86 -9.42
C ALA A 250 21.02 -7.51 -8.05
N LEU A 251 20.51 -6.96 -6.96
CA LEU A 251 20.72 -7.48 -5.59
C LEU A 251 19.72 -8.58 -5.19
N ASN A 252 18.77 -8.93 -6.07
CA ASN A 252 17.71 -9.91 -5.82
C ASN A 252 16.89 -9.60 -4.55
N LEU A 253 16.55 -8.31 -4.34
CA LEU A 253 15.87 -7.86 -3.12
C LEU A 253 14.45 -8.38 -3.03
N LYS A 254 13.80 -8.67 -4.15
CA LYS A 254 12.46 -9.24 -4.19
C LYS A 254 12.36 -10.56 -3.44
N GLU A 255 13.33 -11.46 -3.62
CA GLU A 255 13.37 -12.75 -2.93
C GLU A 255 13.83 -12.64 -1.47
N ARG A 256 14.77 -11.73 -1.20
CA ARG A 256 15.39 -11.58 0.13
C ARG A 256 14.55 -10.73 1.09
N MET A 257 13.96 -9.65 0.61
CA MET A 257 13.29 -8.64 1.43
C MET A 257 11.86 -8.33 0.95
N ARG A 258 11.37 -9.02 -0.10
CA ARG A 258 10.08 -8.74 -0.76
C ARG A 258 9.95 -7.29 -1.22
N SER A 259 11.06 -6.69 -1.64
CA SER A 259 11.09 -5.31 -2.14
C SER A 259 11.48 -5.26 -3.62
N ASP A 260 10.71 -4.54 -4.40
CA ASP A 260 10.99 -4.25 -5.81
C ASP A 260 11.84 -2.97 -5.99
N VAL A 261 12.19 -2.30 -4.88
CA VAL A 261 12.95 -1.05 -4.87
C VAL A 261 14.20 -1.13 -3.98
N ALA A 262 15.23 -0.37 -4.34
CA ALA A 262 16.46 -0.12 -3.58
C ALA A 262 16.72 1.39 -3.59
N PRO A 263 15.94 2.18 -2.86
CA PRO A 263 15.89 3.61 -3.06
C PRO A 263 17.18 4.29 -2.62
N ILE A 264 17.62 5.26 -3.44
CA ILE A 264 18.70 6.17 -3.10
C ILE A 264 18.06 7.48 -2.65
N THR A 265 18.35 7.89 -1.42
CA THR A 265 17.74 9.06 -0.80
C THR A 265 18.80 10.08 -0.36
N LEU A 266 18.40 11.34 -0.34
CA LEU A 266 19.10 12.38 0.40
C LEU A 266 18.34 12.62 1.70
N SER A 267 18.96 12.31 2.82
CA SER A 267 18.33 12.34 4.14
C SER A 267 19.24 12.98 5.20
N TRP A 268 18.64 13.64 6.16
CA TRP A 268 19.35 14.11 7.33
C TRP A 268 19.27 13.08 8.46
N PRO A 269 20.38 12.79 9.20
CA PRO A 269 21.73 13.33 9.05
C PRO A 269 22.64 12.53 8.11
N PHE A 270 22.16 11.52 7.40
CA PHE A 270 22.98 10.51 6.70
C PHE A 270 23.45 10.91 5.31
N GLY A 271 22.95 12.03 4.75
CA GLY A 271 23.31 12.46 3.41
C GLY A 271 22.72 11.57 2.31
N VAL A 272 23.47 11.37 1.23
CA VAL A 272 23.05 10.47 0.12
C VAL A 272 23.40 9.04 0.48
N ALA A 273 22.39 8.19 0.58
CA ALA A 273 22.56 6.79 0.96
C ALA A 273 21.51 5.87 0.32
N LEU A 274 21.86 4.59 0.26
CA LEU A 274 20.90 3.53 -0.04
C LEU A 274 19.98 3.34 1.19
N HIS A 275 18.67 3.49 1.01
CA HIS A 275 17.70 3.50 2.10
C HIS A 275 17.02 2.14 2.24
N LEU A 276 17.53 1.31 3.12
CA LEU A 276 17.02 -0.06 3.34
C LEU A 276 16.29 -0.27 4.66
N THR A 277 16.34 0.72 5.58
CA THR A 277 15.70 0.61 6.89
C THR A 277 14.89 1.86 7.24
N PRO A 278 13.78 1.75 8.00
CA PRO A 278 12.94 2.90 8.32
C PRO A 278 13.63 3.99 9.17
N PHE A 279 14.73 3.66 9.84
CA PHE A 279 15.39 4.58 10.78
C PHE A 279 16.61 5.30 10.19
N GLN A 280 16.76 5.30 8.85
CA GLN A 280 17.87 5.97 8.16
C GLN A 280 17.59 7.45 7.85
N HIS A 281 16.58 8.06 8.46
CA HIS A 281 16.35 9.50 8.33
C HIS A 281 15.54 10.04 9.51
N ILE A 282 15.68 11.34 9.73
CA ILE A 282 14.76 12.14 10.51
C ILE A 282 13.91 12.90 9.48
N PRO A 283 12.57 12.76 9.52
CA PRO A 283 11.71 13.48 8.57
C PRO A 283 11.97 14.99 8.64
N LEU A 284 12.08 15.65 7.49
CA LEU A 284 12.21 17.10 7.45
C LEU A 284 10.89 17.81 7.82
N PRO A 285 10.93 19.08 8.29
CA PRO A 285 9.74 19.82 8.70
C PRO A 285 8.94 20.33 7.49
N ALA A 286 8.44 19.42 6.67
CA ALA A 286 7.64 19.73 5.51
C ALA A 286 6.18 19.99 5.88
N LYS A 287 5.54 20.93 5.17
CA LYS A 287 4.11 21.17 5.32
C LYS A 287 3.30 20.04 4.66
N ILE A 288 2.49 19.34 5.45
CA ILE A 288 1.61 18.26 4.98
C ILE A 288 0.20 18.80 4.84
N ARG A 289 -0.42 18.53 3.68
CA ARG A 289 -1.83 18.82 3.44
C ARG A 289 -2.54 17.55 3.05
N THR A 290 -3.68 17.31 3.70
CA THR A 290 -4.53 16.15 3.46
C THR A 290 -5.95 16.60 3.21
N GLN A 291 -6.61 15.97 2.25
CA GLN A 291 -8.02 16.17 1.95
C GLN A 291 -8.75 14.83 1.91
N ILE A 292 -9.78 14.72 2.72
CA ILE A 292 -10.73 13.63 2.67
C ILE A 292 -11.73 13.98 1.58
N LEU A 293 -11.92 13.07 0.60
CA LEU A 293 -12.80 13.30 -0.55
C LEU A 293 -14.18 12.71 -0.31
N ASP A 294 -15.11 13.00 -1.21
CA ASP A 294 -16.46 12.48 -1.16
C ASP A 294 -16.48 10.94 -1.27
N PRO A 295 -17.34 10.24 -0.50
CA PRO A 295 -17.42 8.80 -0.52
C PRO A 295 -17.94 8.29 -1.87
N ILE A 296 -17.35 7.18 -2.32
CA ILE A 296 -17.72 6.44 -3.52
C ILE A 296 -18.50 5.20 -3.07
N TYR A 297 -19.78 5.16 -3.41
CA TYR A 297 -20.63 4.00 -3.13
C TYR A 297 -20.52 3.01 -4.29
N LEU A 298 -20.05 1.81 -3.98
CA LEU A 298 -19.84 0.74 -4.96
C LEU A 298 -21.13 -0.06 -5.17
N ASP A 299 -21.25 -0.65 -6.36
CA ASP A 299 -22.26 -1.67 -6.61
C ASP A 299 -21.94 -2.91 -5.78
N THR A 300 -22.89 -3.32 -4.92
CA THR A 300 -22.73 -4.46 -4.02
C THR A 300 -23.34 -5.75 -4.57
N ASP A 301 -23.81 -5.76 -5.82
CA ASP A 301 -24.26 -6.98 -6.48
C ASP A 301 -23.12 -8.01 -6.51
N PRO A 302 -23.31 -9.23 -5.97
CA PRO A 302 -22.28 -10.26 -5.99
C PRO A 302 -21.71 -10.58 -7.37
N SER A 303 -22.51 -10.43 -8.44
CA SER A 303 -22.04 -10.63 -9.82
C SER A 303 -20.95 -9.63 -10.25
N ARG A 304 -20.93 -8.45 -9.65
CA ARG A 304 -19.93 -7.40 -9.93
C ARG A 304 -18.57 -7.68 -9.29
N LEU A 305 -18.50 -8.55 -8.31
CA LEU A 305 -17.23 -8.92 -7.65
C LEU A 305 -16.21 -9.52 -8.63
N ASP A 306 -16.70 -10.26 -9.62
CA ASP A 306 -15.89 -10.91 -10.65
C ASP A 306 -15.87 -10.13 -11.98
N ASP A 307 -16.60 -9.00 -12.06
CA ASP A 307 -16.58 -8.09 -13.21
C ASP A 307 -15.27 -7.26 -13.18
N GLN A 308 -14.28 -7.74 -13.92
CA GLN A 308 -12.97 -7.10 -13.98
C GLN A 308 -13.06 -5.69 -14.57
N ALA A 309 -13.92 -5.46 -15.56
CA ALA A 309 -14.07 -4.16 -16.20
C ALA A 309 -14.64 -3.12 -15.23
N TYR A 310 -15.62 -3.50 -14.39
CA TYR A 310 -16.15 -2.65 -13.34
C TYR A 310 -15.07 -2.29 -12.30
N VAL A 311 -14.33 -3.30 -11.84
CA VAL A 311 -13.26 -3.08 -10.85
C VAL A 311 -12.14 -2.20 -11.41
N ASP A 312 -11.82 -2.35 -12.70
CA ASP A 312 -10.82 -1.54 -13.38
C ASP A 312 -11.28 -0.07 -13.50
N ALA A 313 -12.53 0.15 -13.91
CA ALA A 313 -13.11 1.48 -13.99
C ALA A 313 -13.17 2.18 -12.61
N MET A 314 -13.54 1.46 -11.56
CA MET A 314 -13.53 2.01 -10.20
C MET A 314 -12.12 2.35 -9.71
N TYR A 315 -11.13 1.51 -10.05
CA TYR A 315 -9.74 1.80 -9.72
C TYR A 315 -9.25 3.09 -10.38
N GLU A 316 -9.52 3.25 -11.68
CA GLU A 316 -9.15 4.44 -12.45
C GLU A 316 -9.85 5.71 -11.94
N ASP A 317 -11.14 5.62 -11.59
CA ASP A 317 -11.89 6.73 -11.01
C ASP A 317 -11.32 7.16 -9.65
N ILE A 318 -11.02 6.20 -8.77
CA ILE A 318 -10.45 6.49 -7.44
C ILE A 318 -9.07 7.14 -7.58
N GLU A 319 -8.19 6.57 -8.42
CA GLU A 319 -6.83 7.10 -8.64
C GLU A 319 -6.88 8.49 -9.25
N ALA A 320 -7.77 8.73 -10.22
CA ALA A 320 -7.96 10.03 -10.84
C ALA A 320 -8.48 11.10 -9.85
N ARG A 321 -9.45 10.76 -9.00
CA ARG A 321 -9.95 11.70 -7.96
C ARG A 321 -8.85 12.07 -6.96
N ILE A 322 -8.05 11.10 -6.54
CA ILE A 322 -6.91 11.37 -5.66
C ILE A 322 -5.91 12.28 -6.38
N GLN A 323 -5.60 12.02 -7.66
CA GLN A 323 -4.66 12.83 -8.42
C GLN A 323 -5.13 14.28 -8.55
N VAL A 324 -6.38 14.51 -8.94
CA VAL A 324 -6.95 15.87 -9.06
C VAL A 324 -6.83 16.63 -7.73
N ALA A 325 -7.21 15.99 -6.63
CA ALA A 325 -7.11 16.62 -5.32
C ALA A 325 -5.64 16.86 -4.89
N MET A 326 -4.72 15.96 -5.22
CA MET A 326 -3.29 16.17 -4.97
C MET A 326 -2.74 17.35 -5.77
N ASP A 327 -3.14 17.51 -7.03
CA ASP A 327 -2.73 18.64 -7.87
C ASP A 327 -3.21 19.97 -7.26
N GLU A 328 -4.48 20.05 -6.86
CA GLU A 328 -5.04 21.23 -6.20
C GLU A 328 -4.32 21.56 -4.87
N LEU A 329 -4.00 20.54 -4.08
CA LEU A 329 -3.27 20.72 -2.82
C LEU A 329 -1.83 21.16 -3.07
N ALA A 330 -1.18 20.64 -4.11
CA ALA A 330 0.19 20.99 -4.48
C ALA A 330 0.30 22.45 -4.94
N GLU A 331 -0.66 22.95 -5.74
CA GLU A 331 -0.71 24.34 -6.18
C GLU A 331 -0.76 25.34 -5.02
N ARG A 332 -1.38 24.97 -3.90
CA ARG A 332 -1.46 25.80 -2.69
C ARG A 332 -0.16 25.83 -1.88
N ARG A 333 0.86 25.06 -2.27
CA ARG A 333 2.14 24.93 -1.55
C ARG A 333 3.22 25.78 -2.19
N ARG A 334 3.43 27.00 -1.69
CA ARG A 334 4.51 27.88 -2.20
C ARG A 334 5.90 27.45 -1.76
N PHE A 335 6.03 26.99 -0.52
CA PHE A 335 7.29 26.55 0.09
C PHE A 335 7.08 25.21 0.80
N PRO A 336 7.50 24.10 0.22
CA PRO A 336 7.22 22.76 0.76
C PRO A 336 7.97 22.45 2.05
N VAL A 337 9.20 22.97 2.21
CA VAL A 337 10.06 22.75 3.38
C VAL A 337 10.41 24.09 4.00
N PHE A 338 10.41 24.19 5.33
CA PHE A 338 10.80 25.38 6.13
C PHE A 338 9.93 26.65 5.96
N ALA A 339 8.72 26.57 5.39
CA ALA A 339 7.84 27.73 5.23
C ALA A 339 6.53 27.62 6.01
#